data_e50d5b16ba7aa23e0bc0aa22fc5dc08c
#
_entry.id   e50d5b16ba7aa23e0bc0aa22fc5dc08c
#
_cell.length_a   1.000
_cell.length_b   1.000
_cell.length_c   1.000
_cell.angle_alpha   90.00
_cell.angle_beta   90.00
_cell.angle_gamma   90.00
#
_symmetry.space_group_name_H-M   'P 1'
#
loop_
_entity.id
_entity.type
_entity.pdbx_description
1 polymer ?
#
loop_
_entity_poly.entity_id
_entity_poly.type
_entity_poly.pdbx_seq_one_letter_code
_entity_poly.pdbx_strand_id
1 'polypeptide(L)'
;EVPGNKAIKIFTNKKVCKSEADILYKVKKSKYFPRIYKNGDYYILRDMVNGIRLDDYIKENGLSQQLIYNLYRLINEFKALKFTKLDARCRDIYVNKNERLMVIDPKQCYRRKVDYPRHLMKGLDGIDVLEEFLRGIYIIDKRRGSEWEQKINQYYAKEY
;
A
#
# COMPACT_ATOMS: atom_id res chain seq x y z
N GLU A 1 -10.95 -3.06 -20.42
CA GLU A 1 -11.98 -2.70 -19.44
C GLU A 1 -13.21 -3.59 -19.62
N VAL A 2 -13.89 -3.88 -18.54
CA VAL A 2 -15.13 -4.65 -18.52
C VAL A 2 -16.26 -3.70 -18.09
N PRO A 3 -17.48 -3.80 -18.67
CA PRO A 3 -18.59 -2.96 -18.26
C PRO A 3 -18.82 -2.95 -16.74
N GLY A 4 -19.22 -1.79 -16.18
CA GLY A 4 -19.54 -1.66 -14.76
C GLY A 4 -18.34 -1.37 -13.85
N ASN A 5 -17.36 -0.61 -14.31
CA ASN A 5 -16.17 -0.18 -13.54
C ASN A 5 -15.35 -1.35 -12.97
N LYS A 6 -15.20 -2.39 -13.78
CA LYS A 6 -14.43 -3.60 -13.47
C LYS A 6 -13.23 -3.75 -14.37
N ALA A 7 -12.25 -4.50 -13.91
CA ALA A 7 -11.04 -4.85 -14.65
C ALA A 7 -10.75 -6.35 -14.54
N ILE A 8 -10.20 -6.90 -15.61
CA ILE A 8 -9.62 -8.25 -15.60
C ILE A 8 -8.11 -8.10 -15.52
N LYS A 9 -7.50 -8.68 -14.51
CA LYS A 9 -6.05 -8.84 -14.40
C LYS A 9 -5.68 -10.24 -14.88
N ILE A 10 -4.77 -10.31 -15.86
CA ILE A 10 -4.28 -11.57 -16.43
C ILE A 10 -2.92 -11.90 -15.82
N PHE A 11 -2.68 -13.16 -15.57
CA PHE A 11 -1.46 -13.69 -14.97
C PHE A 11 -0.81 -14.71 -15.91
N THR A 12 0.51 -14.74 -15.92
CA THR A 12 1.29 -15.78 -16.60
C THR A 12 1.57 -16.99 -15.71
N ASN A 13 1.34 -16.85 -14.39
CA ASN A 13 1.62 -17.88 -13.39
C ASN A 13 0.38 -18.16 -12.54
N LYS A 14 -0.12 -19.38 -12.59
CA LYS A 14 -1.30 -19.84 -11.85
C LYS A 14 -1.16 -19.70 -10.33
N LYS A 15 0.04 -20.02 -9.77
CA LYS A 15 0.27 -19.91 -8.31
C LYS A 15 0.21 -18.47 -7.83
N VAL A 16 0.72 -17.53 -8.62
CA VAL A 16 0.66 -16.09 -8.33
C VAL A 16 -0.78 -15.60 -8.40
N CYS A 17 -1.53 -15.99 -9.45
CA CYS A 17 -2.94 -15.66 -9.58
C CYS A 17 -3.75 -16.15 -8.38
N LYS A 18 -3.60 -17.41 -8.01
CA LYS A 18 -4.28 -17.99 -6.86
C LYS A 18 -3.93 -17.28 -5.55
N SER A 19 -2.65 -17.02 -5.32
CA SER A 19 -2.19 -16.33 -4.10
C SER A 19 -2.78 -14.92 -3.96
N GLU A 20 -2.85 -14.17 -5.06
CA GLU A 20 -3.46 -12.84 -5.04
C GLU A 20 -4.98 -12.91 -4.84
N ALA A 21 -5.67 -13.83 -5.51
CA ALA A 21 -7.09 -14.04 -5.34
C ALA A 21 -7.44 -14.41 -3.88
N ASP A 22 -6.67 -15.31 -3.26
CA ASP A 22 -6.85 -15.71 -1.86
C ASP A 22 -6.72 -14.53 -0.90
N ILE A 23 -5.76 -13.62 -1.14
CA ILE A 23 -5.61 -12.40 -0.34
C ILE A 23 -6.81 -11.47 -0.55
N LEU A 24 -7.22 -11.21 -1.79
CA LEU A 24 -8.35 -10.32 -2.09
C LEU A 24 -9.66 -10.83 -1.48
N TYR A 25 -9.89 -12.14 -1.47
CA TYR A 25 -11.06 -12.71 -0.78
C TYR A 25 -10.99 -12.51 0.74
N LYS A 26 -9.83 -12.66 1.36
CA LYS A 26 -9.64 -12.43 2.80
C LYS A 26 -9.90 -10.97 3.19
N VAL A 27 -9.47 -10.02 2.36
CA VAL A 27 -9.58 -8.58 2.64
C VAL A 27 -10.82 -7.92 2.03
N LYS A 28 -11.78 -8.68 1.53
CA LYS A 28 -12.96 -8.19 0.79
C LYS A 28 -13.82 -7.15 1.52
N LYS A 29 -13.69 -7.03 2.84
CA LYS A 29 -14.40 -6.03 3.65
C LYS A 29 -13.60 -4.73 3.81
N SER A 30 -12.33 -4.73 3.45
CA SER A 30 -11.49 -3.53 3.54
C SER A 30 -11.71 -2.62 2.34
N LYS A 31 -11.89 -1.32 2.62
CA LYS A 31 -12.00 -0.29 1.58
C LYS A 31 -10.70 0.02 0.85
N TYR A 32 -9.58 -0.52 1.34
CA TYR A 32 -8.25 -0.27 0.79
C TYR A 32 -7.84 -1.25 -0.30
N PHE A 33 -8.68 -2.21 -0.64
CA PHE A 33 -8.41 -3.20 -1.68
C PHE A 33 -9.55 -3.28 -2.69
N PRO A 34 -9.27 -3.54 -3.98
CA PRO A 34 -10.31 -3.75 -4.97
C PRO A 34 -11.12 -5.00 -4.62
N ARG A 35 -12.44 -4.89 -4.72
CA ARG A 35 -13.32 -6.04 -4.53
C ARG A 35 -13.12 -7.06 -5.64
N ILE A 36 -12.89 -8.32 -5.26
CA ILE A 36 -12.84 -9.43 -6.19
C ILE A 36 -14.25 -9.98 -6.45
N TYR A 37 -14.57 -10.24 -7.73
CA TYR A 37 -15.84 -10.82 -8.17
C TYR A 37 -15.72 -12.28 -8.58
N LYS A 38 -14.65 -12.58 -9.32
CA LYS A 38 -14.39 -13.92 -9.85
C LYS A 38 -12.91 -14.08 -10.17
N ASN A 39 -12.41 -15.31 -10.11
CA ASN A 39 -11.10 -15.66 -10.63
C ASN A 39 -11.13 -17.00 -11.36
N GLY A 40 -10.19 -17.18 -12.25
CA GLY A 40 -9.82 -18.47 -12.85
C GLY A 40 -8.36 -18.77 -12.53
N ASP A 41 -7.79 -19.72 -13.25
CA ASP A 41 -6.40 -20.12 -13.08
C ASP A 41 -5.38 -19.01 -13.42
N TYR A 42 -5.73 -18.13 -14.35
CA TYR A 42 -4.85 -17.10 -14.88
C TYR A 42 -5.48 -15.72 -14.94
N TYR A 43 -6.62 -15.51 -14.28
CA TYR A 43 -7.24 -14.19 -14.26
C TYR A 43 -7.98 -13.90 -12.95
N ILE A 44 -8.10 -12.62 -12.65
CA ILE A 44 -8.93 -12.07 -11.58
C ILE A 44 -9.82 -10.99 -12.16
N LEU A 45 -11.15 -11.11 -11.97
CA LEU A 45 -12.12 -10.05 -12.21
C LEU A 45 -12.34 -9.27 -10.92
N ARG A 46 -12.02 -8.00 -10.90
CA ARG A 46 -12.08 -7.13 -9.73
C ARG A 46 -12.52 -5.72 -10.07
N ASP A 47 -12.71 -4.87 -9.07
CA ASP A 47 -12.92 -3.44 -9.28
C ASP A 47 -11.77 -2.85 -10.12
N MET A 48 -12.12 -1.92 -11.01
CA MET A 48 -11.14 -1.02 -11.59
C MET A 48 -10.63 -0.08 -10.51
N VAL A 49 -9.34 0.14 -10.46
CA VAL A 49 -8.72 1.09 -9.53
C VAL A 49 -8.55 2.42 -10.23
N ASN A 50 -9.21 3.44 -9.71
CA ASN A 50 -9.11 4.82 -10.19
C ASN A 50 -8.05 5.60 -9.41
N GLY A 51 -7.40 6.54 -10.10
CA GLY A 51 -6.33 7.36 -9.52
C GLY A 51 -4.99 7.07 -10.17
N ILE A 52 -3.95 7.61 -9.59
CA ILE A 52 -2.56 7.45 -10.03
C ILE A 52 -1.72 6.90 -8.88
N ARG A 53 -0.54 6.40 -9.21
CA ARG A 53 0.39 5.87 -8.21
C ARG A 53 0.77 6.93 -7.18
N LEU A 54 1.00 6.52 -5.94
CA LEU A 54 1.30 7.42 -4.83
C LEU A 54 2.51 8.33 -5.11
N ASP A 55 3.58 7.75 -5.66
CA ASP A 55 4.79 8.52 -5.99
C ASP A 55 4.54 9.59 -7.06
N ASP A 56 3.76 9.28 -8.08
CA ASP A 56 3.38 10.23 -9.14
C ASP A 56 2.41 11.29 -8.59
N TYR A 57 1.43 10.89 -7.77
CA TYR A 57 0.50 11.82 -7.12
C TYR A 57 1.23 12.87 -6.28
N ILE A 58 2.19 12.43 -5.45
CA ILE A 58 2.95 13.33 -4.57
C ILE A 58 3.81 14.29 -5.39
N LYS A 59 4.44 13.83 -6.48
CA LYS A 59 5.22 14.71 -7.38
C LYS A 59 4.36 15.81 -8.01
N GLU A 60 3.11 15.50 -8.35
CA GLU A 60 2.19 16.45 -8.99
C GLU A 60 1.49 17.38 -7.98
N ASN A 61 1.14 16.89 -6.79
CA ASN A 61 0.24 17.56 -5.85
C ASN A 61 0.87 17.87 -4.49
N GLY A 62 2.07 17.35 -4.22
CA GLY A 62 2.70 17.41 -2.90
C GLY A 62 2.17 16.38 -1.91
N LEU A 63 2.72 16.37 -0.71
CA LEU A 63 2.35 15.47 0.38
C LEU A 63 1.50 16.22 1.41
N SER A 64 0.17 16.14 1.29
CA SER A 64 -0.74 16.81 2.22
C SER A 64 -0.78 16.12 3.59
N GLN A 65 -1.15 16.86 4.64
CA GLN A 65 -1.39 16.29 5.98
C GLN A 65 -2.51 15.23 5.95
N GLN A 66 -3.52 15.42 5.10
CA GLN A 66 -4.58 14.44 4.92
C GLN A 66 -4.06 13.15 4.29
N LEU A 67 -3.16 13.25 3.30
CA LEU A 67 -2.55 12.08 2.67
C LEU A 67 -1.66 11.32 3.66
N ILE A 68 -0.86 12.02 4.49
CA ILE A 68 -0.07 11.41 5.57
C ILE A 68 -0.99 10.64 6.52
N TYR A 69 -2.09 11.26 6.96
CA TYR A 69 -3.07 10.61 7.83
C TYR A 69 -3.70 9.37 7.18
N ASN A 70 -4.02 9.45 5.89
CA ASN A 70 -4.58 8.31 5.15
C ASN A 70 -3.56 7.16 5.01
N LEU A 71 -2.28 7.47 4.78
CA LEU A 71 -1.20 6.46 4.78
C LEU A 71 -1.00 5.83 6.16
N TYR A 72 -1.02 6.61 7.23
CA TYR A 72 -0.99 6.10 8.60
C TYR A 72 -2.14 5.13 8.86
N ARG A 73 -3.36 5.49 8.46
CA ARG A 73 -4.54 4.61 8.57
C ARG A 73 -4.42 3.34 7.74
N LEU A 74 -3.84 3.42 6.55
CA LEU A 74 -3.60 2.25 5.70
C LEU A 74 -2.69 1.23 6.40
N ILE A 75 -1.58 1.68 7.00
CA ILE A 75 -0.68 0.77 7.74
C ILE A 75 -1.38 0.17 8.97
N ASN A 76 -2.22 0.93 9.65
CA ASN A 76 -3.03 0.40 10.75
C ASN A 76 -4.07 -0.62 10.27
N GLU A 77 -4.65 -0.44 9.09
CA GLU A 77 -5.54 -1.43 8.46
C GLU A 77 -4.81 -2.74 8.19
N PHE A 78 -3.56 -2.72 7.70
CA PHE A 78 -2.77 -3.94 7.52
C PHE A 78 -2.62 -4.72 8.83
N LYS A 79 -2.41 -4.02 9.93
CA LYS A 79 -2.36 -4.63 11.27
C LYS A 79 -3.72 -5.21 11.68
N ALA A 80 -4.81 -4.50 11.44
CA ALA A 80 -6.18 -4.96 11.72
C ALA A 80 -6.54 -6.22 10.89
N LEU A 81 -6.07 -6.28 9.65
CA LEU A 81 -6.22 -7.43 8.75
C LEU A 81 -5.29 -8.61 9.10
N LYS A 82 -4.50 -8.50 10.18
CA LYS A 82 -3.53 -9.51 10.63
C LYS A 82 -2.43 -9.80 9.60
N PHE A 83 -2.07 -8.82 8.79
CA PHE A 83 -0.90 -8.94 7.94
C PHE A 83 0.37 -9.06 8.78
N THR A 84 1.27 -9.95 8.39
CA THR A 84 2.62 -10.03 8.94
C THR A 84 3.56 -9.03 8.26
N LYS A 85 3.18 -8.56 7.06
CA LYS A 85 3.88 -7.53 6.30
C LYS A 85 3.12 -6.21 6.41
N LEU A 86 3.58 -5.31 7.29
CA LEU A 86 3.02 -3.97 7.49
C LEU A 86 3.65 -2.94 6.53
N ASP A 87 3.69 -3.28 5.24
CA ASP A 87 4.44 -2.51 4.25
C ASP A 87 3.82 -2.65 2.85
N ALA A 88 3.93 -1.59 2.06
CA ALA A 88 3.59 -1.54 0.65
C ALA A 88 4.57 -0.61 -0.08
N ARG A 89 4.72 -0.76 -1.39
CA ARG A 89 5.53 0.15 -2.21
C ARG A 89 4.66 1.32 -2.67
N CYS A 90 5.25 2.50 -2.85
CA CYS A 90 4.52 3.66 -3.39
C CYS A 90 3.82 3.34 -4.72
N ARG A 91 4.46 2.57 -5.60
CA ARG A 91 3.89 2.16 -6.89
C ARG A 91 2.69 1.20 -6.80
N ASP A 92 2.50 0.54 -5.65
CA ASP A 92 1.41 -0.41 -5.42
C ASP A 92 0.22 0.26 -4.68
N ILE A 93 0.35 1.54 -4.33
CA ILE A 93 -0.69 2.36 -3.72
C ILE A 93 -1.18 3.37 -4.75
N TYR A 94 -2.48 3.38 -5.01
CA TYR A 94 -3.14 4.33 -5.89
C TYR A 94 -3.89 5.37 -5.08
N VAL A 95 -3.83 6.61 -5.52
CA VAL A 95 -4.44 7.77 -4.88
C VAL A 95 -5.41 8.42 -5.86
N ASN A 96 -6.67 8.57 -5.47
CA ASN A 96 -7.64 9.32 -6.27
C ASN A 96 -7.62 10.82 -5.90
N LYS A 97 -8.37 11.62 -6.67
CA LYS A 97 -8.47 13.09 -6.46
C LYS A 97 -8.98 13.52 -5.07
N ASN A 98 -9.59 12.61 -4.30
CA ASN A 98 -10.04 12.85 -2.92
C ASN A 98 -9.06 12.26 -1.89
N GLU A 99 -7.83 11.96 -2.28
CA GLU A 99 -6.78 11.34 -1.47
C GLU A 99 -7.18 9.99 -0.84
N ARG A 100 -8.18 9.30 -1.41
CA ARG A 100 -8.50 7.93 -1.01
C ARG A 100 -7.49 6.97 -1.59
N LEU A 101 -7.06 6.03 -0.75
CA LEU A 101 -6.03 5.07 -1.09
C LEU A 101 -6.63 3.73 -1.48
N MET A 102 -6.01 3.07 -2.46
CA MET A 102 -6.28 1.69 -2.81
C MET A 102 -4.97 0.97 -3.13
N VAL A 103 -4.77 -0.18 -2.49
CA VAL A 103 -3.59 -1.04 -2.70
C VAL A 103 -3.90 -2.02 -3.81
N ILE A 104 -3.05 -2.03 -4.83
CA ILE A 104 -3.08 -3.05 -5.88
C ILE A 104 -1.97 -4.07 -5.62
N ASP A 105 -2.11 -5.24 -6.25
CA ASP A 105 -1.05 -6.24 -6.27
C ASP A 105 -0.57 -6.69 -4.87
N PRO A 106 -1.48 -7.04 -3.93
CA PRO A 106 -1.10 -7.45 -2.60
C PRO A 106 -0.31 -8.76 -2.64
N LYS A 107 0.95 -8.72 -2.19
CA LYS A 107 1.86 -9.86 -2.23
C LYS A 107 2.42 -10.17 -0.86
N GLN A 108 2.47 -11.46 -0.52
CA GLN A 108 3.13 -11.98 0.67
C GLN A 108 2.67 -11.35 2.00
N CYS A 109 1.44 -10.81 2.04
CA CYS A 109 0.91 -10.09 3.19
C CYS A 109 0.86 -10.93 4.47
N TYR A 110 0.72 -12.26 4.35
CA TYR A 110 0.66 -13.20 5.46
C TYR A 110 1.91 -14.11 5.59
N ARG A 111 2.89 -13.96 4.70
CA ARG A 111 4.08 -14.83 4.68
C ARG A 111 5.34 -14.11 5.10
N ARG A 112 5.51 -12.87 4.64
CA ARG A 112 6.70 -12.07 4.92
C ARG A 112 6.49 -11.25 6.19
N LYS A 113 7.46 -11.30 7.11
CA LYS A 113 7.43 -10.48 8.32
C LYS A 113 8.15 -9.16 8.08
N VAL A 114 7.39 -8.07 8.13
CA VAL A 114 7.89 -6.68 8.05
C VAL A 114 7.03 -5.83 8.99
N ASP A 115 7.60 -5.30 10.04
CA ASP A 115 6.91 -4.67 11.15
C ASP A 115 6.77 -3.14 11.06
N TYR A 116 7.31 -2.54 9.99
CA TYR A 116 7.17 -1.11 9.68
C TYR A 116 7.18 -0.89 8.16
N PRO A 117 6.68 0.26 7.65
CA PRO A 117 6.49 0.47 6.21
C PRO A 117 7.80 0.86 5.50
N ARG A 118 8.80 -0.02 5.51
CA ARG A 118 10.14 0.25 4.98
C ARG A 118 10.14 0.61 3.49
N HIS A 119 9.45 -0.16 2.64
CA HIS A 119 9.44 0.12 1.20
C HIS A 119 8.66 1.38 0.86
N LEU A 120 7.58 1.67 1.61
CA LEU A 120 6.88 2.94 1.50
C LEU A 120 7.84 4.10 1.81
N MET A 121 8.53 4.03 2.95
CA MET A 121 9.45 5.08 3.39
C MET A 121 10.63 5.26 2.43
N LYS A 122 11.21 4.18 1.91
CA LYS A 122 12.25 4.26 0.85
C LYS A 122 11.72 4.91 -0.43
N GLY A 123 10.47 4.65 -0.79
CA GLY A 123 9.84 5.30 -1.94
C GLY A 123 9.62 6.80 -1.73
N LEU A 124 9.23 7.19 -0.52
CA LEU A 124 9.07 8.61 -0.13
C LEU A 124 10.42 9.34 -0.05
N ASP A 125 11.46 8.66 0.42
CA ASP A 125 12.83 9.16 0.42
C ASP A 125 13.33 9.44 -1.00
N GLY A 126 13.08 8.52 -1.92
CA GLY A 126 13.44 8.66 -3.34
C GLY A 126 12.77 9.82 -4.09
N ILE A 127 11.80 10.50 -3.46
CA ILE A 127 11.13 11.72 -3.97
C ILE A 127 11.21 12.87 -2.96
N ASP A 128 12.17 12.83 -2.04
CA ASP A 128 12.55 13.89 -1.09
C ASP A 128 11.43 14.34 -0.14
N VAL A 129 10.50 13.46 0.24
CA VAL A 129 9.39 13.77 1.16
C VAL A 129 9.35 12.90 2.43
N LEU A 130 10.39 12.09 2.68
CA LEU A 130 10.44 11.20 3.84
C LEU A 130 10.41 11.96 5.17
N GLU A 131 11.17 13.05 5.29
CA GLU A 131 11.21 13.86 6.51
C GLU A 131 9.84 14.49 6.81
N GLU A 132 9.18 15.01 5.79
CA GLU A 132 7.83 15.58 5.92
C GLU A 132 6.83 14.50 6.37
N PHE A 133 6.88 13.32 5.77
CA PHE A 133 6.07 12.17 6.17
C PHE A 133 6.30 11.79 7.64
N LEU A 134 7.55 11.60 8.06
CA LEU A 134 7.89 11.21 9.43
C LEU A 134 7.45 12.27 10.45
N ARG A 135 7.62 13.56 10.13
CA ARG A 135 7.13 14.67 10.95
C ARG A 135 5.61 14.61 11.10
N GLY A 136 4.88 14.38 10.00
CA GLY A 136 3.42 14.22 10.04
C GLY A 136 2.98 13.01 10.86
N ILE A 137 3.65 11.87 10.73
CA ILE A 137 3.38 10.69 11.57
C ILE A 137 3.66 10.99 13.05
N TYR A 138 4.75 11.70 13.38
CA TYR A 138 5.06 12.08 14.75
C TYR A 138 3.98 12.97 15.39
N ILE A 139 3.38 13.87 14.61
CA ILE A 139 2.26 14.71 15.06
C ILE A 139 1.01 13.85 15.34
N ILE A 140 0.73 12.86 14.50
CA ILE A 140 -0.44 11.97 14.64
C ILE A 140 -0.24 10.96 15.78
N ASP A 141 0.93 10.33 15.83
CA ASP A 141 1.32 9.29 16.79
C ASP A 141 2.81 9.41 17.07
N LYS A 142 3.14 10.15 18.14
CA LYS A 142 4.53 10.43 18.56
C LYS A 142 5.38 9.16 18.71
N ARG A 143 4.81 8.13 19.34
CA ARG A 143 5.54 6.87 19.56
C ARG A 143 5.85 6.18 18.25
N ARG A 144 4.88 6.11 17.36
CA ARG A 144 5.03 5.47 16.06
C ARG A 144 5.98 6.24 15.14
N GLY A 145 5.90 7.57 15.14
CA GLY A 145 6.81 8.43 14.39
C GLY A 145 8.27 8.20 14.81
N SER A 146 8.55 8.22 16.12
CA SER A 146 9.89 7.95 16.65
C SER A 146 10.38 6.52 16.34
N GLU A 147 9.49 5.52 16.45
CA GLU A 147 9.82 4.13 16.12
C GLU A 147 10.20 3.96 14.65
N TRP A 148 9.43 4.53 13.75
CA TRP A 148 9.68 4.41 12.31
C TRP A 148 10.94 5.15 11.88
N GLU A 149 11.15 6.35 12.40
CA GLU A 149 12.39 7.12 12.18
C GLU A 149 13.63 6.34 12.62
N GLN A 150 13.62 5.78 13.82
CA GLN A 150 14.71 4.96 14.31
C GLN A 150 14.97 3.74 13.43
N LYS A 151 13.92 3.02 13.01
CA LYS A 151 14.04 1.81 12.18
C LYS A 151 14.58 2.11 10.77
N ILE A 152 14.15 3.20 10.14
CA ILE A 152 14.65 3.54 8.80
C ILE A 152 16.10 4.02 8.86
N ASN A 153 16.48 4.77 9.89
CA ASN A 153 17.86 5.21 10.09
C ASN A 153 18.79 4.01 10.35
N GLN A 154 18.35 3.05 11.17
CA GLN A 154 19.10 1.79 11.38
C GLN A 154 19.21 0.95 10.10
N TYR A 155 18.20 0.99 9.24
CA TYR A 155 18.25 0.30 7.95
C TYR A 155 19.31 0.94 7.05
N TYR A 156 19.32 2.27 6.90
CA TYR A 156 20.33 2.96 6.09
C TYR A 156 21.75 2.80 6.64
N ALA A 157 21.93 2.86 7.95
CA ALA A 157 23.25 2.64 8.57
C ALA A 157 23.84 1.25 8.32
N LYS A 158 23.03 0.26 7.93
CA LYS A 158 23.50 -1.10 7.60
C LYS A 158 23.78 -1.31 6.10
N GLU A 159 23.26 -0.44 5.25
CA GLU A 159 23.50 -0.49 3.79
C GLU A 159 24.81 0.25 3.40
N TYR A 160 25.40 1.02 4.31
CA TYR A 160 26.71 1.70 4.16
C TYR A 160 27.73 1.14 5.14
#